data_d5015e1a4e68368e102498db7a01b66f
#
_entry.id   d5015e1a4e68368e102498db7a01b66f
#
_cell.length_a   1.000
_cell.length_b   1.000
_cell.length_c   1.000
_cell.angle_alpha   90.00
_cell.angle_beta   90.00
_cell.angle_gamma   90.00
#
_symmetry.space_group_name_H-M   'P 1'
#
loop_
_entity.id
_entity.type
_entity.pdbx_description
1 polymer ?
#
loop_
_entity_poly.entity_id
_entity_poly.type
_entity_poly.pdbx_seq_one_letter_code
_entity_poly.pdbx_strand_id
1 'polypeptide(L)'
;MKRKGSAVWKGGLKDGKGTVSTDSGVLSNTQYSFSTRFEDAKGTNPEELIAAAHAGCFSMALSGQLGNAGMTAESIATTATVNLEKTDAGFTITAVHLDVTAKIPGADKAAFDTAANNAKAGCPVSRVLNATITMNATLEA
;
A
#
# COMPACT_ATOMS: atom_id res chain seq x y z
N MET A 1 8.82 -16.17 -9.66
CA MET A 1 9.54 -15.48 -8.55
C MET A 1 8.69 -15.57 -7.29
N LYS A 2 9.31 -15.95 -6.18
CA LYS A 2 8.60 -16.16 -4.91
C LYS A 2 9.18 -15.23 -3.84
N ARG A 3 8.33 -14.69 -2.99
CA ARG A 3 8.71 -13.88 -1.83
C ARG A 3 8.01 -14.41 -0.61
N LYS A 4 8.67 -14.43 0.55
CA LYS A 4 8.14 -15.04 1.76
C LYS A 4 8.03 -14.04 2.90
N GLY A 5 6.96 -14.15 3.63
CA GLY A 5 6.78 -13.56 4.93
C GLY A 5 6.31 -14.63 5.91
N SER A 6 6.54 -14.42 7.19
CA SER A 6 6.16 -15.37 8.23
C SER A 6 5.64 -14.64 9.45
N ALA A 7 4.86 -15.35 10.27
CA ALA A 7 4.33 -14.83 11.51
C ALA A 7 4.26 -15.94 12.55
N VAL A 8 4.39 -15.53 13.82
CA VAL A 8 4.16 -16.40 14.97
C VAL A 8 3.16 -15.69 15.88
N TRP A 9 2.14 -16.40 16.32
CA TRP A 9 1.15 -15.89 17.28
C TRP A 9 1.14 -16.81 18.51
N LYS A 10 1.13 -16.21 19.69
CA LYS A 10 1.08 -16.95 20.97
C LYS A 10 -0.02 -16.37 21.85
N GLY A 11 -0.88 -17.24 22.35
CA GLY A 11 -1.96 -16.85 23.25
C GLY A 11 -3.29 -16.59 22.58
N GLY A 12 -4.21 -16.01 23.31
CA GLY A 12 -5.54 -15.69 22.84
C GLY A 12 -5.57 -14.45 21.94
N LEU A 13 -6.73 -14.16 21.39
CA LEU A 13 -6.87 -13.04 20.44
C LEU A 13 -6.53 -11.70 21.10
N LYS A 14 -7.10 -11.41 22.26
CA LYS A 14 -6.97 -10.09 22.89
C LYS A 14 -5.72 -9.95 23.75
N ASP A 15 -5.30 -11.00 24.42
CA ASP A 15 -4.17 -11.00 25.35
C ASP A 15 -2.90 -11.61 24.77
N GLY A 16 -2.97 -12.19 23.59
CA GLY A 16 -1.82 -12.79 22.92
C GLY A 16 -0.89 -11.77 22.31
N LYS A 17 0.22 -12.29 21.79
CA LYS A 17 1.27 -11.50 21.13
C LYS A 17 1.76 -12.20 19.89
N GLY A 18 2.09 -11.41 18.88
CA GLY A 18 2.59 -11.92 17.63
C GLY A 18 3.83 -11.18 17.15
N THR A 19 4.49 -11.81 16.21
CA THR A 19 5.60 -11.20 15.46
C THR A 19 5.44 -11.51 13.98
N VAL A 20 5.91 -10.59 13.13
CA VAL A 20 6.00 -10.78 11.69
C VAL A 20 7.42 -10.59 11.23
N SER A 21 7.80 -11.33 10.21
CA SER A 21 9.14 -11.28 9.64
C SER A 21 9.08 -11.43 8.12
N THR A 22 10.08 -10.89 7.44
CA THR A 22 10.27 -11.08 6.00
C THR A 22 11.59 -11.77 5.74
N ASP A 23 11.68 -12.52 4.64
CA ASP A 23 12.92 -13.21 4.26
C ASP A 23 14.11 -12.25 4.12
N SER A 24 13.87 -11.02 3.69
CA SER A 24 14.92 -10.00 3.59
C SER A 24 15.49 -9.55 4.93
N GLY A 25 14.77 -9.82 6.03
CA GLY A 25 15.14 -9.35 7.36
C GLY A 25 14.78 -7.90 7.64
N VAL A 26 14.15 -7.20 6.69
CA VAL A 26 13.69 -5.81 6.90
C VAL A 26 12.68 -5.75 8.03
N LEU A 27 11.76 -6.72 8.09
CA LEU A 27 10.97 -7.00 9.28
C LEU A 27 11.56 -8.25 9.92
N SER A 28 11.92 -8.16 11.19
CA SER A 28 12.52 -9.27 11.93
C SER A 28 11.90 -9.33 13.32
N ASN A 29 11.03 -10.30 13.53
CA ASN A 29 10.29 -10.47 14.76
C ASN A 29 9.61 -9.17 15.24
N THR A 30 9.04 -8.44 14.28
CA THR A 30 8.38 -7.17 14.54
C THR A 30 7.04 -7.41 15.20
N GLN A 31 6.79 -6.73 16.31
CA GLN A 31 5.61 -6.98 17.15
C GLN A 31 4.32 -6.50 16.49
N TYR A 32 3.29 -7.33 16.63
CA TYR A 32 1.91 -6.94 16.36
C TYR A 32 0.99 -7.66 17.38
N SER A 33 -0.18 -7.08 17.61
CA SER A 33 -1.13 -7.58 18.59
C SER A 33 -2.54 -7.07 18.24
N PHE A 34 -3.52 -7.49 19.04
CA PHE A 34 -4.85 -6.92 18.96
C PHE A 34 -4.82 -5.39 19.10
N SER A 35 -4.05 -4.89 20.07
CA SER A 35 -3.94 -3.46 20.34
C SER A 35 -3.25 -2.68 19.21
N THR A 36 -2.27 -3.25 18.54
CA THR A 36 -1.60 -2.58 17.41
C THR A 36 -2.47 -2.55 16.16
N ARG A 37 -3.44 -3.45 16.06
CA ARG A 37 -4.32 -3.58 14.92
C ARG A 37 -5.62 -2.79 15.07
N PHE A 38 -6.25 -2.86 16.25
CA PHE A 38 -7.58 -2.31 16.50
C PHE A 38 -7.59 -1.16 17.52
N GLU A 39 -6.45 -0.86 18.13
CA GLU A 39 -6.27 0.21 19.09
C GLU A 39 -5.00 0.99 18.73
N ASP A 40 -4.50 1.86 19.63
CA ASP A 40 -3.38 2.77 19.32
C ASP A 40 -2.03 2.31 19.90
N ALA A 41 -1.84 1.02 20.16
CA ALA A 41 -0.57 0.53 20.69
C ALA A 41 0.55 0.62 19.63
N LYS A 42 1.78 0.78 20.10
CA LYS A 42 2.97 0.81 19.24
C LYS A 42 3.29 -0.57 18.68
N GLY A 43 3.60 -0.61 17.40
CA GLY A 43 3.94 -1.81 16.67
C GLY A 43 3.36 -1.73 15.26
N THR A 44 3.47 -2.80 14.51
CA THR A 44 2.90 -2.85 13.18
C THR A 44 1.56 -3.59 13.18
N ASN A 45 0.92 -3.62 12.02
CA ASN A 45 -0.30 -4.38 11.80
C ASN A 45 -0.40 -4.77 10.32
N PRO A 46 -1.22 -5.78 9.98
CA PRO A 46 -1.35 -6.22 8.59
C PRO A 46 -1.82 -5.13 7.64
N GLU A 47 -2.71 -4.26 8.10
CA GLU A 47 -3.31 -3.22 7.25
C GLU A 47 -2.28 -2.17 6.85
N GLU A 48 -1.43 -1.70 7.76
CA GLU A 48 -0.37 -0.75 7.38
C GLU A 48 0.71 -1.39 6.52
N LEU A 49 0.98 -2.68 6.69
CA LEU A 49 1.92 -3.41 5.82
C LEU A 49 1.36 -3.54 4.40
N ILE A 50 0.06 -3.79 4.26
CA ILE A 50 -0.62 -3.76 2.96
C ILE A 50 -0.56 -2.35 2.37
N ALA A 51 -0.79 -1.32 3.18
CA ALA A 51 -0.71 0.08 2.73
C ALA A 51 0.68 0.42 2.20
N ALA A 52 1.73 0.06 2.92
CA ALA A 52 3.11 0.29 2.49
C ALA A 52 3.42 -0.46 1.19
N ALA A 53 2.99 -1.73 1.09
CA ALA A 53 3.15 -2.53 -0.12
C ALA A 53 2.43 -1.90 -1.32
N HIS A 54 1.20 -1.42 -1.11
CA HIS A 54 0.41 -0.81 -2.17
C HIS A 54 1.03 0.52 -2.63
N ALA A 55 1.44 1.36 -1.68
CA ALA A 55 2.10 2.63 -2.02
C ALA A 55 3.38 2.40 -2.83
N GLY A 56 4.20 1.43 -2.44
CA GLY A 56 5.42 1.09 -3.17
C GLY A 56 5.16 0.52 -4.56
N CYS A 57 4.23 -0.42 -4.66
CA CYS A 57 3.84 -1.03 -5.93
C CYS A 57 3.27 0.00 -6.90
N PHE A 58 2.35 0.85 -6.42
CA PHE A 58 1.77 1.92 -7.24
C PHE A 58 2.83 2.90 -7.73
N SER A 59 3.72 3.36 -6.85
CA SER A 59 4.76 4.33 -7.22
C SER A 59 5.67 3.80 -8.34
N MET A 60 6.08 2.54 -8.25
CA MET A 60 6.87 1.92 -9.32
C MET A 60 6.05 1.74 -10.60
N ALA A 61 4.78 1.34 -10.50
CA ALA A 61 3.91 1.19 -11.65
C ALA A 61 3.72 2.54 -12.36
N LEU A 62 3.52 3.61 -11.59
CA LEU A 62 3.41 4.96 -12.16
C LEU A 62 4.72 5.36 -12.86
N SER A 63 5.87 5.11 -12.26
CA SER A 63 7.16 5.38 -12.89
C SER A 63 7.27 4.66 -14.24
N GLY A 64 6.85 3.41 -14.31
CA GLY A 64 6.85 2.64 -15.56
C GLY A 64 5.90 3.23 -16.61
N GLN A 65 4.70 3.61 -16.21
CA GLN A 65 3.73 4.24 -17.13
C GLN A 65 4.22 5.59 -17.64
N LEU A 66 4.84 6.40 -16.78
CA LEU A 66 5.44 7.68 -17.16
C LEU A 66 6.57 7.45 -18.17
N GLY A 67 7.42 6.44 -17.94
CA GLY A 67 8.50 6.10 -18.85
C GLY A 67 7.99 5.73 -20.25
N ASN A 68 6.89 4.98 -20.32
CA ASN A 68 6.25 4.64 -21.60
C ASN A 68 5.72 5.87 -22.34
N ALA A 69 5.39 6.93 -21.60
CA ALA A 69 4.94 8.20 -22.15
C ALA A 69 6.08 9.21 -22.37
N GLY A 70 7.33 8.79 -22.19
CA GLY A 70 8.50 9.64 -22.37
C GLY A 70 8.79 10.59 -21.21
N MET A 71 8.22 10.33 -20.03
CA MET A 71 8.39 11.17 -18.86
C MET A 71 9.19 10.46 -17.77
N THR A 72 10.00 11.21 -17.03
CA THR A 72 10.73 10.71 -15.85
C THR A 72 10.45 11.63 -14.68
N ALA A 73 9.89 11.09 -13.62
CA ALA A 73 9.63 11.85 -12.41
C ALA A 73 10.91 12.05 -11.60
N GLU A 74 11.08 13.25 -11.04
CA GLU A 74 12.08 13.49 -10.00
C GLU A 74 11.71 12.76 -8.71
N SER A 75 10.42 12.75 -8.39
CA SER A 75 9.89 12.05 -7.23
C SER A 75 8.43 11.66 -7.42
N ILE A 76 8.05 10.56 -6.81
CA ILE A 76 6.66 10.12 -6.68
C ILE A 76 6.47 9.78 -5.22
N ALA A 77 5.64 10.55 -4.54
CA ALA A 77 5.29 10.31 -3.15
C ALA A 77 3.85 9.79 -3.08
N THR A 78 3.67 8.63 -2.50
CA THR A 78 2.36 7.97 -2.40
C THR A 78 2.08 7.61 -0.95
N THR A 79 0.90 7.99 -0.48
CA THR A 79 0.34 7.50 0.78
C THR A 79 -0.89 6.67 0.47
N ALA A 80 -0.89 5.42 0.90
CA ALA A 80 -2.06 4.55 0.81
C ALA A 80 -2.75 4.48 2.17
N THR A 81 -4.05 4.66 2.17
CA THR A 81 -4.89 4.53 3.37
C THR A 81 -5.80 3.33 3.20
N VAL A 82 -5.58 2.29 3.99
CA VAL A 82 -6.36 1.05 3.98
C VAL A 82 -7.49 1.19 4.99
N ASN A 83 -8.72 0.94 4.55
CA ASN A 83 -9.90 1.00 5.39
C ASN A 83 -10.30 -0.41 5.82
N LEU A 84 -10.32 -0.65 7.14
CA LEU A 84 -10.76 -1.88 7.76
C LEU A 84 -12.08 -1.64 8.46
N GLU A 85 -13.12 -2.37 8.05
CA GLU A 85 -14.47 -2.21 8.59
C GLU A 85 -15.03 -3.56 9.03
N LYS A 86 -15.91 -3.53 10.02
CA LYS A 86 -16.70 -4.71 10.36
C LYS A 86 -17.93 -4.76 9.46
N THR A 87 -18.03 -5.84 8.69
CA THR A 87 -19.16 -6.11 7.80
C THR A 87 -19.87 -7.38 8.28
N ASP A 88 -20.94 -7.79 7.59
CA ASP A 88 -21.63 -9.05 7.88
C ASP A 88 -20.70 -10.26 7.73
N ALA A 89 -19.68 -10.16 6.90
CA ALA A 89 -18.66 -11.20 6.71
C ALA A 89 -17.53 -11.15 7.78
N GLY A 90 -17.56 -10.18 8.68
CA GLY A 90 -16.50 -9.93 9.66
C GLY A 90 -15.65 -8.72 9.31
N PHE A 91 -14.47 -8.61 9.90
CA PHE A 91 -13.54 -7.52 9.56
C PHE A 91 -13.07 -7.65 8.12
N THR A 92 -13.25 -6.57 7.36
CA THR A 92 -13.03 -6.58 5.92
C THR A 92 -12.27 -5.33 5.49
N ILE A 93 -11.26 -5.52 4.66
CA ILE A 93 -10.61 -4.39 3.97
C ILE A 93 -11.52 -4.00 2.80
N THR A 94 -12.21 -2.87 2.93
CA THR A 94 -13.25 -2.46 1.99
C THR A 94 -12.77 -1.49 0.94
N ALA A 95 -11.76 -0.69 1.25
CA ALA A 95 -11.26 0.35 0.36
C ALA A 95 -9.80 0.66 0.65
N VAL A 96 -9.10 1.13 -0.38
CA VAL A 96 -7.78 1.75 -0.26
C VAL A 96 -7.81 3.06 -1.02
N HIS A 97 -7.39 4.15 -0.39
CA HIS A 97 -7.24 5.43 -1.04
C HIS A 97 -5.77 5.75 -1.24
N LEU A 98 -5.40 6.15 -2.46
CA LEU A 98 -4.05 6.54 -2.83
C LEU A 98 -3.97 8.05 -2.97
N ASP A 99 -3.17 8.70 -2.14
CA ASP A 99 -2.79 10.10 -2.30
C ASP A 99 -1.40 10.16 -2.92
N VAL A 100 -1.30 10.75 -4.11
CA VAL A 100 -0.09 10.73 -4.92
C VAL A 100 0.32 12.15 -5.28
N THR A 101 1.59 12.47 -5.08
CA THR A 101 2.19 13.69 -5.60
C THR A 101 3.43 13.32 -6.41
N ALA A 102 3.42 13.66 -7.68
CA ALA A 102 4.55 13.41 -8.58
C ALA A 102 5.14 14.71 -9.06
N LYS A 103 6.45 14.85 -8.90
CA LYS A 103 7.20 16.00 -9.41
C LYS A 103 7.83 15.61 -10.74
N ILE A 104 7.33 16.20 -11.81
CA ILE A 104 7.75 15.89 -13.18
C ILE A 104 7.88 17.21 -13.96
N PRO A 105 9.03 17.88 -13.94
CA PRO A 105 9.21 19.16 -14.60
C PRO A 105 8.81 19.10 -16.09
N GLY A 106 7.97 20.02 -16.50
CA GLY A 106 7.53 20.13 -17.91
C GLY A 106 6.52 19.09 -18.36
N ALA A 107 5.94 18.31 -17.43
CA ALA A 107 5.01 17.25 -17.80
C ALA A 107 3.66 17.78 -18.30
N ASP A 108 3.05 17.06 -19.23
CA ASP A 108 1.68 17.27 -19.68
C ASP A 108 0.71 16.62 -18.70
N LYS A 109 -0.25 17.39 -18.19
CA LYS A 109 -1.20 16.91 -17.19
C LYS A 109 -2.08 15.77 -17.71
N ALA A 110 -2.54 15.84 -18.96
CA ALA A 110 -3.38 14.79 -19.52
C ALA A 110 -2.63 13.46 -19.63
N ALA A 111 -1.37 13.49 -20.06
CA ALA A 111 -0.51 12.32 -20.12
C ALA A 111 -0.22 11.77 -18.72
N PHE A 112 0.00 12.62 -17.74
CA PHE A 112 0.16 12.24 -16.35
C PHE A 112 -1.10 11.56 -15.80
N ASP A 113 -2.26 12.13 -16.01
CA ASP A 113 -3.53 11.57 -15.52
C ASP A 113 -3.79 10.19 -16.12
N THR A 114 -3.51 10.00 -17.41
CA THR A 114 -3.60 8.69 -18.06
C THR A 114 -2.65 7.68 -17.42
N ALA A 115 -1.40 8.07 -17.22
CA ALA A 115 -0.40 7.20 -16.59
C ALA A 115 -0.81 6.81 -15.15
N ALA A 116 -1.29 7.78 -14.38
CA ALA A 116 -1.72 7.56 -13.01
C ALA A 116 -2.93 6.59 -12.94
N ASN A 117 -3.91 6.76 -13.80
CA ASN A 117 -5.06 5.86 -13.85
C ASN A 117 -4.68 4.46 -14.31
N ASN A 118 -3.77 4.32 -15.27
CA ASN A 118 -3.26 3.03 -15.69
C ASN A 118 -2.49 2.33 -14.56
N ALA A 119 -1.67 3.06 -13.83
CA ALA A 119 -0.94 2.53 -12.68
C ALA A 119 -1.86 2.09 -11.54
N LYS A 120 -2.91 2.87 -11.27
CA LYS A 120 -3.92 2.53 -10.26
C LYS A 120 -4.60 1.20 -10.57
N ALA A 121 -4.99 0.98 -11.81
CA ALA A 121 -5.67 -0.24 -12.23
C ALA A 121 -4.72 -1.42 -12.40
N GLY A 122 -3.50 -1.18 -12.85
CA GLY A 122 -2.56 -2.21 -13.29
C GLY A 122 -1.53 -2.66 -12.26
N CYS A 123 -1.31 -1.92 -11.21
CA CYS A 123 -0.36 -2.31 -10.16
C CYS A 123 -0.78 -3.64 -9.55
N PRO A 124 0.16 -4.61 -9.42
CA PRO A 124 -0.20 -5.95 -8.93
C PRO A 124 -0.92 -5.98 -7.58
N VAL A 125 -0.60 -5.06 -6.67
CA VAL A 125 -1.30 -4.99 -5.37
C VAL A 125 -2.74 -4.51 -5.56
N SER A 126 -2.98 -3.50 -6.40
CA SER A 126 -4.35 -3.08 -6.75
C SER A 126 -5.16 -4.24 -7.31
N ARG A 127 -4.54 -5.07 -8.13
CA ARG A 127 -5.20 -6.20 -8.80
C ARG A 127 -5.51 -7.36 -7.86
N VAL A 128 -4.71 -7.55 -6.80
CA VAL A 128 -4.94 -8.66 -5.86
C VAL A 128 -5.96 -8.31 -4.78
N LEU A 129 -6.11 -7.04 -4.45
CA LEU A 129 -7.03 -6.60 -3.40
C LEU A 129 -8.46 -6.59 -3.91
N ASN A 130 -9.34 -7.29 -3.19
CA ASN A 130 -10.78 -7.23 -3.45
C ASN A 130 -11.39 -6.06 -2.68
N ALA A 131 -11.01 -4.84 -3.08
CA ALA A 131 -11.39 -3.60 -2.41
C ALA A 131 -11.57 -2.51 -3.45
N THR A 132 -12.31 -1.46 -3.08
CA THR A 132 -12.45 -0.27 -3.93
C THR A 132 -11.17 0.56 -3.82
N ILE A 133 -10.53 0.84 -4.95
CA ILE A 133 -9.32 1.67 -5.01
C ILE A 133 -9.71 3.05 -5.54
N THR A 134 -9.46 4.07 -4.74
CA THR A 134 -9.64 5.48 -5.14
C THR A 134 -8.30 6.20 -5.13
N MET A 135 -8.23 7.35 -5.80
CA MET A 135 -6.96 8.07 -5.92
C MET A 135 -7.18 9.56 -6.08
N ASN A 136 -6.33 10.35 -5.42
CA ASN A 136 -6.08 11.74 -5.74
C ASN A 136 -4.63 11.84 -6.23
N ALA A 137 -4.45 12.18 -7.49
CA ALA A 137 -3.13 12.30 -8.09
C ALA A 137 -2.86 13.77 -8.42
N THR A 138 -1.78 14.30 -7.86
CA THR A 138 -1.35 15.69 -8.03
C THR A 138 -0.04 15.73 -8.81
N LEU A 139 -0.01 16.51 -9.85
CA LEU A 139 1.18 16.74 -10.66
C LEU A 139 1.82 18.07 -10.26
N GLU A 140 3.10 18.03 -9.93
CA GLU A 140 3.97 19.19 -9.83
C GLU A 140 4.84 19.25 -11.10
N ALA A 141 4.43 20.10 -12.01
CA ALA A 141 5.11 20.22 -13.30
C ALA A 141 6.29 21.20 -13.28
#